data_4e7fde470688644aa9a6233ba381dbb4
#
_entry.id   4e7fde470688644aa9a6233ba381dbb4
#
_cell.length_a   1.000
_cell.length_b   1.000
_cell.length_c   1.000
_cell.angle_alpha   90.00
_cell.angle_beta   90.00
_cell.angle_gamma   90.00
#
_symmetry.space_group_name_H-M   'P 1'
#
loop_
_entity.id
_entity.type
_entity.pdbx_description
1 polymer ?
#
loop_
_entity_poly.entity_id
_entity_poly.type
_entity_poly.pdbx_seq_one_letter_code
_entity_poly.pdbx_strand_id
1 'polypeptide(L)' 'MTLSIIPNNPSSETEERIEDHKKVAGHLMAAAAHHLKAATHLKDGNHTEYDNHSLLAQEYINLAIKGKN' A
#
# COMPACT_ATOMS: atom_id res chain seq x y z
N MET A 1 9.64 -3.72 -34.75
CA MET A 1 9.72 -3.33 -34.31
C MET A 1 9.49 -2.42 -34.04
N THR A 2 9.23 -2.12 -34.08
CA THR A 2 9.21 -1.29 -33.81
C THR A 2 9.01 -0.76 -32.91
N LEU A 3 8.84 -0.88 -32.53
CA LEU A 3 8.73 -0.43 -31.71
C LEU A 3 9.15 0.30 -31.02
N SER A 4 9.41 0.05 -30.87
CA SER A 4 10.12 0.57 -30.28
C SER A 4 10.19 1.75 -30.12
N ILE A 5 9.91 2.07 -30.51
CA ILE A 5 9.98 3.21 -30.70
C ILE A 5 9.38 3.97 -29.82
N ILE A 6 8.95 3.63 -29.04
CA ILE A 6 8.38 4.35 -28.32
C ILE A 6 8.84 4.64 -27.30
N PRO A 7 8.79 5.04 -26.93
CA PRO A 7 9.29 5.66 -26.28
C PRO A 7 9.54 5.84 -25.14
N ASN A 8 10.09 6.50 -24.96
CA ASN A 8 10.54 7.03 -23.85
C ASN A 8 9.54 7.81 -23.14
N ASN A 9 8.45 8.17 -23.70
CA ASN A 9 7.43 8.99 -23.07
C ASN A 9 6.19 8.17 -22.90
N PRO A 10 5.93 7.65 -21.71
CA PRO A 10 4.69 6.92 -21.50
C PRO A 10 3.51 7.85 -21.71
N SER A 11 2.39 7.31 -22.12
CA SER A 11 1.18 8.09 -22.24
C SER A 11 0.71 8.55 -20.87
N SER A 12 -0.19 9.54 -20.85
CA SER A 12 -0.77 10.00 -19.59
C SER A 12 -1.44 8.86 -18.84
N GLU A 13 -2.12 7.99 -19.58
CA GLU A 13 -2.79 6.86 -18.95
C GLU A 13 -1.79 5.91 -18.32
N THR A 14 -0.68 5.67 -19.00
CA THR A 14 0.37 4.81 -18.45
C THR A 14 0.97 5.43 -17.20
N GLU A 15 1.20 6.74 -17.23
CA GLU A 15 1.73 7.44 -16.07
C GLU A 15 0.79 7.35 -14.88
N GLU A 16 -0.52 7.48 -15.13
CA GLU A 16 -1.50 7.35 -14.06
C GLU A 16 -1.47 5.96 -13.45
N ARG A 17 -1.34 4.94 -14.27
CA ARG A 17 -1.29 3.57 -13.76
C ARG A 17 -0.05 3.33 -12.93
N ILE A 18 1.07 3.90 -13.36
CA ILE A 18 2.30 3.79 -12.57
C ILE A 18 2.11 4.42 -11.21
N GLU A 19 1.52 5.61 -11.16
CA GLU A 19 1.30 6.29 -9.89
C GLU A 19 0.31 5.54 -9.03
N ASP A 20 -0.74 4.98 -9.61
CA ASP A 20 -1.71 4.21 -8.86
C ASP A 20 -1.07 2.99 -8.22
N HIS A 21 -0.21 2.30 -8.97
CA HIS A 21 0.48 1.14 -8.40
C HIS A 21 1.41 1.55 -7.26
N LYS A 22 2.07 2.71 -7.39
CA LYS A 22 2.94 3.19 -6.32
C LYS A 22 2.15 3.51 -5.06
N LYS A 23 0.97 4.12 -5.23
CA LYS A 23 0.12 4.43 -4.08
C LYS A 23 -0.36 3.17 -3.38
N VAL A 24 -0.81 2.18 -4.17
CA VAL A 24 -1.25 0.91 -3.61
C VAL A 24 -0.11 0.26 -2.84
N ALA A 25 1.09 0.25 -3.42
CA ALA A 25 2.25 -0.33 -2.75
C ALA A 25 2.54 0.40 -1.44
N GLY A 26 2.44 1.73 -1.44
CA GLY A 26 2.66 2.52 -0.23
C GLY A 26 1.66 2.17 0.87
N HIS A 27 0.39 2.05 0.52
CA HIS A 27 -0.64 1.67 1.49
C HIS A 27 -0.42 0.27 2.03
N LEU A 28 -0.01 -0.67 1.17
CA LEU A 28 0.24 -2.04 1.61
C LEU A 28 1.47 -2.12 2.51
N MET A 29 2.49 -1.32 2.21
CA MET A 29 3.66 -1.26 3.08
C MET A 29 3.31 -0.70 4.45
N ALA A 30 2.46 0.33 4.49
CA ALA A 30 2.01 0.87 5.76
C ALA A 30 1.20 -0.15 6.54
N ALA A 31 0.34 -0.91 5.84
CA ALA A 31 -0.43 -1.96 6.48
C ALA A 31 0.48 -3.01 7.09
N ALA A 32 1.51 -3.42 6.34
CA ALA A 32 2.46 -4.42 6.83
C ALA A 32 3.18 -3.92 8.07
N ALA A 33 3.59 -2.64 8.06
CA ALA A 33 4.29 -2.05 9.19
C ALA A 33 3.42 -2.05 10.44
N HIS A 34 2.14 -1.70 10.28
CA HIS A 34 1.23 -1.69 11.43
C HIS A 34 0.92 -3.10 11.93
N HIS A 35 0.85 -4.08 11.03
CA HIS A 35 0.69 -5.47 11.47
C HIS A 35 1.89 -5.94 12.28
N LEU A 36 3.10 -5.56 11.88
CA LEU A 36 4.30 -5.91 12.64
C LEU A 36 4.28 -5.27 14.03
N LYS A 37 3.86 -4.02 14.11
CA LYS A 37 3.74 -3.35 15.40
C LYS A 37 2.67 -3.98 16.26
N ALA A 38 1.54 -4.36 15.64
CA ALA A 38 0.48 -5.04 16.36
C ALA A 38 0.99 -6.35 16.97
N ALA A 39 1.76 -7.11 16.20
CA ALA A 39 2.32 -8.37 16.69
C ALA A 39 3.23 -8.13 17.89
N THR A 40 4.07 -7.09 17.81
CA THR A 40 4.97 -6.75 18.91
C THR A 40 4.19 -6.37 20.17
N HIS A 41 3.16 -5.55 20.02
CA HIS A 41 2.36 -5.12 21.17
C HIS A 41 1.59 -6.28 21.77
N LEU A 42 1.09 -7.17 20.95
CA LEU A 42 0.40 -8.34 21.44
C LEU A 42 1.34 -9.22 22.26
N LYS A 43 2.56 -9.41 21.75
CA LYS A 43 3.56 -10.18 22.46
C LYS A 43 3.87 -9.58 23.82
N ASP A 44 3.89 -8.25 23.90
CA ASP A 44 4.22 -7.52 25.12
C ASP A 44 3.00 -7.34 26.05
N GLY A 45 1.83 -7.80 25.63
CA GLY A 45 0.62 -7.67 26.45
C GLY A 45 -0.03 -6.31 26.38
N ASN A 46 0.36 -5.48 25.41
CA ASN A 46 -0.20 -4.14 25.26
C ASN A 46 -1.40 -4.19 24.31
N HIS A 47 -2.57 -4.53 24.86
CA HIS A 47 -3.75 -4.80 24.03
C HIS A 47 -4.31 -3.55 23.37
N THR A 48 -4.19 -2.38 24.01
CA THR A 48 -4.69 -1.14 23.44
C THR A 48 -3.93 -0.80 22.17
N GLU A 49 -2.59 -0.86 22.22
CA GLU A 49 -1.77 -0.57 21.06
C GLU A 49 -1.94 -1.64 19.98
N TYR A 50 -2.09 -2.88 20.40
CA TYR A 50 -2.37 -3.95 19.45
C TYR A 50 -3.65 -3.66 18.68
N ASP A 51 -4.72 -3.28 19.37
CA ASP A 51 -5.99 -2.99 18.71
C ASP A 51 -5.87 -1.81 17.78
N ASN A 52 -5.18 -0.75 18.21
CA ASN A 52 -5.00 0.45 17.40
C ASN A 52 -4.25 0.15 16.12
N HIS A 53 -3.15 -0.58 16.21
CA HIS A 53 -2.35 -0.88 15.01
C HIS A 53 -3.06 -1.88 14.11
N SER A 54 -3.83 -2.81 14.67
CA SER A 54 -4.62 -3.73 13.86
C SER A 54 -5.65 -2.97 13.02
N LEU A 55 -6.30 -1.99 13.65
CA LEU A 55 -7.29 -1.19 12.97
C LEU A 55 -6.64 -0.35 11.86
N LEU A 56 -5.49 0.26 12.16
CA LEU A 56 -4.78 1.04 11.16
C LEU A 56 -4.35 0.18 9.98
N ALA A 57 -3.85 -1.03 10.26
CA ALA A 57 -3.46 -1.94 9.19
C ALA A 57 -4.65 -2.23 8.27
N GLN A 58 -5.82 -2.47 8.86
CA GLN A 58 -7.01 -2.76 8.08
C GLN A 58 -7.42 -1.56 7.24
N GLU A 59 -7.30 -0.35 7.80
CA GLU A 59 -7.63 0.86 7.06
C GLU A 59 -6.72 1.05 5.86
N TYR A 60 -5.42 0.78 6.01
CA TYR A 60 -4.49 0.90 4.88
C TYR A 60 -4.76 -0.14 3.82
N ILE A 61 -5.15 -1.35 4.22
CA ILE A 61 -5.54 -2.38 3.25
C ILE A 61 -6.75 -1.90 2.45
N ASN A 62 -7.74 -1.32 3.14
CA ASN A 62 -8.93 -0.82 2.46
C ASN A 62 -8.58 0.31 1.49
N LEU A 63 -7.66 1.19 1.86
CA LEU A 63 -7.21 2.25 0.96
C LEU A 63 -6.53 1.67 -0.26
N ALA A 64 -5.72 0.62 -0.08
CA ALA A 64 -5.05 -0.02 -1.21
C ALA A 64 -6.07 -0.61 -2.18
N ILE A 65 -7.12 -1.23 -1.65
CA ILE A 65 -8.17 -1.81 -2.49
C ILE A 65 -8.89 -0.71 -3.26
N LYS A 66 -9.24 0.38 -2.59
CA LYS A 66 -9.92 1.49 -3.25
C LYS A 66 -9.05 2.15 -4.30
N GLY A 67 -7.76 2.22 -4.05
CA GLY A 67 -6.83 2.87 -4.97
C GLY A 67 -6.71 2.16 -6.29
N LYS A 68 -7.20 0.95 -6.39
CA LYS A 68 -7.15 0.21 -7.64
C LYS A 68 -8.27 0.58 -8.60
N ASN A 69 -9.25 1.30 -8.13
CA ASN A 69 -10.36 1.71 -8.98
C ASN A 69 -10.13 3.11 -9.57
#